data_900d1ceda2f5091936639bdf0735332b
#
_entry.id   900d1ceda2f5091936639bdf0735332b
#
_cell.length_a   1.000
_cell.length_b   1.000
_cell.length_c   1.000
_cell.angle_alpha   90.00
_cell.angle_beta   90.00
_cell.angle_gamma   90.00
#
_symmetry.space_group_name_H-M   'P 1'
#
loop_
_entity.id
_entity.type
_entity.pdbx_description
1 polymer ?
#
loop_
_entity_poly.entity_id
_entity_poly.type
_entity_poly.pdbx_seq_one_letter_code
_entity_poly.pdbx_strand_id
1 'polypeptide(L)'
;MAEFTGERVVPGKVDVDLWNEHVARYVFAARFAGGKRVLDAGCGSGYGAARLALRASRVVAVDLAEEAIDYARQHYPMPNLDFVRASCTQLPARDGAFDLVVAFEIIEHLKDWEKLLQEAGRLLAPGGQFIVSTPNQEYYGASRGLSEPNPYHVHEFGFEEFRGALGKVFPQVSILMQNHVAAFALHPVQAFAPAEAYVESGSGEAQDSHFFVAICSNSAPAEAASFIYVPKAANILRERELHIEQLDRALAKEQGEKQKLLEMYREQTAELEERNRWAAELDADLTAARNRIAGLQQELAAQQAAAKEMADGYRVKVADLEQENRRTLEWGQETESRLESELARVATDLEQRANELAECVRLLDRAEATVTERTLWAQRLEAELGQVEAQLGMVRASRWMRLGRAFGLGPKLGNG
;
A
#
# COMPACT_ATOMS: atom_id res chain seq x y z
N MET A 1 11.03 -6.79 -14.14
CA MET A 1 10.09 -5.67 -13.90
C MET A 1 10.32 -5.24 -12.48
N ALA A 2 10.54 -3.95 -12.21
CA ALA A 2 10.64 -3.47 -10.84
C ALA A 2 9.28 -3.70 -10.18
N GLU A 3 9.24 -4.57 -9.18
CA GLU A 3 8.04 -4.81 -8.38
C GLU A 3 7.95 -3.75 -7.28
N PHE A 4 6.73 -3.37 -6.96
CA PHE A 4 6.46 -2.56 -5.78
C PHE A 4 6.71 -3.42 -4.55
N THR A 5 7.80 -3.14 -3.84
CA THR A 5 8.20 -3.89 -2.63
C THR A 5 7.54 -3.35 -1.35
N GLY A 6 6.65 -2.35 -1.45
CA GLY A 6 6.10 -1.62 -0.31
C GLY A 6 6.87 -0.34 0.04
N GLU A 7 8.10 -0.20 -0.41
CA GLU A 7 8.99 0.93 -0.10
C GLU A 7 9.24 1.85 -1.30
N ARG A 8 9.26 1.28 -2.51
CA ARG A 8 9.67 2.01 -3.70
C ARG A 8 8.48 2.48 -4.51
N VAL A 9 8.34 3.79 -4.62
CA VAL A 9 7.29 4.39 -5.45
C VAL A 9 7.61 4.19 -6.93
N VAL A 10 6.72 3.47 -7.62
CA VAL A 10 6.78 3.26 -9.06
C VAL A 10 5.58 3.94 -9.72
N PRO A 11 5.78 4.84 -10.70
CA PRO A 11 4.69 5.55 -11.36
C PRO A 11 3.60 4.61 -11.88
N GLY A 12 2.34 4.91 -11.54
CA GLY A 12 1.17 4.13 -11.96
C GLY A 12 0.97 2.79 -11.21
N LYS A 13 1.81 2.46 -10.23
CA LYS A 13 1.68 1.25 -9.41
C LYS A 13 1.40 1.52 -7.93
N VAL A 14 1.33 2.78 -7.55
CA VAL A 14 1.04 3.22 -6.18
C VAL A 14 -0.21 4.07 -6.16
N ASP A 15 -0.77 4.25 -4.97
CA ASP A 15 -1.86 5.17 -4.74
C ASP A 15 -1.52 6.59 -5.20
N VAL A 16 -2.53 7.32 -5.69
CA VAL A 16 -2.36 8.67 -6.25
C VAL A 16 -1.89 9.66 -5.18
N ASP A 17 -2.37 9.52 -3.94
CA ASP A 17 -1.98 10.40 -2.85
C ASP A 17 -0.50 10.20 -2.51
N LEU A 18 -0.07 8.95 -2.33
CA LEU A 18 1.34 8.61 -2.10
C LEU A 18 2.23 9.11 -3.25
N TRP A 19 1.78 8.95 -4.47
CA TRP A 19 2.48 9.49 -5.64
C TRP A 19 2.63 11.01 -5.56
N ASN A 20 1.55 11.73 -5.24
CA ASN A 20 1.54 13.18 -5.16
C ASN A 20 2.40 13.71 -4.01
N GLU A 21 2.43 13.04 -2.87
CA GLU A 21 3.31 13.37 -1.75
C GLU A 21 4.79 13.36 -2.16
N HIS A 22 5.20 12.30 -2.84
CA HIS A 22 6.56 12.18 -3.35
C HIS A 22 6.87 13.20 -4.46
N VAL A 23 5.96 13.37 -5.41
CA VAL A 23 6.13 14.35 -6.49
C VAL A 23 6.22 15.77 -5.94
N ALA A 24 5.43 16.11 -4.92
CA ALA A 24 5.47 17.42 -4.28
C ALA A 24 6.87 17.77 -3.77
N ARG A 25 7.54 16.83 -3.10
CA ARG A 25 8.92 17.00 -2.61
C ARG A 25 9.91 17.27 -3.74
N TYR A 26 9.83 16.52 -4.82
CA TYR A 26 10.70 16.73 -5.98
C TYR A 26 10.39 18.02 -6.74
N VAL A 27 9.12 18.43 -6.84
CA VAL A 27 8.74 19.74 -7.42
C VAL A 27 9.26 20.88 -6.55
N PHE A 28 9.18 20.72 -5.25
CA PHE A 28 9.77 21.66 -4.30
C PHE A 28 11.30 21.77 -4.47
N ALA A 29 12.01 20.64 -4.46
CA ALA A 29 13.46 20.61 -4.59
C ALA A 29 13.95 21.11 -5.96
N ALA A 30 13.18 20.90 -7.03
CA ALA A 30 13.52 21.38 -8.36
C ALA A 30 13.64 22.93 -8.44
N ARG A 31 13.06 23.68 -7.50
CA ARG A 31 13.22 25.13 -7.37
C ARG A 31 14.67 25.52 -7.04
N PHE A 32 15.38 24.66 -6.35
CA PHE A 32 16.75 24.84 -5.92
C PHE A 32 17.77 24.24 -6.91
N ALA A 33 17.31 23.48 -7.93
CA ALA A 33 18.17 22.72 -8.83
C ALA A 33 18.68 23.54 -10.05
N GLY A 34 18.14 24.73 -10.29
CA GLY A 34 18.42 25.53 -11.50
C GLY A 34 19.91 25.73 -11.77
N GLY A 35 20.42 25.16 -12.89
CA GLY A 35 21.83 25.25 -13.30
C GLY A 35 22.84 24.55 -12.39
N LYS A 36 22.40 23.82 -11.37
CA LYS A 36 23.23 23.18 -10.35
C LYS A 36 23.61 21.74 -10.70
N ARG A 37 24.69 21.26 -10.08
CA ARG A 37 25.04 19.86 -10.00
C ARG A 37 24.28 19.24 -8.83
N VAL A 38 23.44 18.27 -9.10
CA VAL A 38 22.52 17.68 -8.14
C VAL A 38 22.86 16.21 -7.90
N LEU A 39 22.83 15.80 -6.64
CA LEU A 39 22.81 14.40 -6.24
C LEU A 39 21.40 14.05 -5.74
N ASP A 40 20.82 12.98 -6.26
CA ASP A 40 19.61 12.36 -5.74
C ASP A 40 19.99 11.05 -5.05
N ALA A 41 20.01 11.06 -3.72
CA ALA A 41 20.43 9.94 -2.89
C ALA A 41 19.23 9.08 -2.49
N GLY A 42 19.20 7.82 -2.96
CA GLY A 42 18.03 6.95 -2.83
C GLY A 42 16.97 7.26 -3.88
N CYS A 43 17.38 7.35 -5.15
CA CYS A 43 16.52 7.82 -6.24
C CYS A 43 15.37 6.85 -6.62
N GLY A 44 15.40 5.63 -6.11
CA GLY A 44 14.39 4.61 -6.39
C GLY A 44 14.18 4.39 -7.89
N SER A 45 12.93 4.50 -8.35
CA SER A 45 12.57 4.30 -9.76
C SER A 45 12.97 5.47 -10.69
N GLY A 46 13.60 6.54 -10.17
CA GLY A 46 14.23 7.59 -10.97
C GLY A 46 13.34 8.73 -11.44
N TYR A 47 12.04 8.72 -11.19
CA TYR A 47 11.09 9.78 -11.61
C TYR A 47 11.43 11.15 -11.00
N GLY A 48 11.93 11.13 -9.76
CA GLY A 48 12.34 12.33 -9.05
C GLY A 48 13.59 12.94 -9.64
N ALA A 49 14.62 12.13 -9.87
CA ALA A 49 15.86 12.52 -10.54
C ALA A 49 15.59 13.13 -11.92
N ALA A 50 14.69 12.50 -12.70
CA ALA A 50 14.29 13.04 -13.99
C ALA A 50 13.64 14.42 -13.89
N ARG A 51 12.85 14.66 -12.84
CA ARG A 51 12.24 15.97 -12.59
C ARG A 51 13.27 17.03 -12.20
N LEU A 52 14.26 16.67 -11.41
CA LEU A 52 15.40 17.55 -11.07
C LEU A 52 16.22 17.89 -12.32
N ALA A 53 16.45 16.91 -13.20
CA ALA A 53 17.22 17.08 -14.44
C ALA A 53 16.60 18.08 -15.42
N LEU A 54 15.30 18.36 -15.33
CA LEU A 54 14.65 19.41 -16.14
C LEU A 54 15.20 20.83 -15.84
N ARG A 55 15.82 21.02 -14.71
CA ARG A 55 16.33 22.33 -14.27
C ARG A 55 17.84 22.32 -13.95
N ALA A 56 18.37 21.19 -13.54
CA ALA A 56 19.75 21.02 -13.16
C ALA A 56 20.69 21.06 -14.38
N SER A 57 21.93 21.50 -14.18
CA SER A 57 22.98 21.31 -15.18
C SER A 57 23.39 19.85 -15.33
N ARG A 58 23.43 19.12 -14.21
CA ARG A 58 23.67 17.68 -14.17
C ARG A 58 23.03 17.08 -12.93
N VAL A 59 22.49 15.88 -13.06
CA VAL A 59 22.00 15.07 -11.95
C VAL A 59 22.75 13.75 -11.94
N VAL A 60 23.23 13.37 -10.77
CA VAL A 60 23.67 12.02 -10.46
C VAL A 60 22.64 11.45 -9.49
N ALA A 61 22.04 10.34 -9.86
CA ALA A 61 21.01 9.68 -9.06
C ALA A 61 21.51 8.32 -8.62
N VAL A 62 21.48 8.05 -7.34
CA VAL A 62 22.03 6.82 -6.78
C VAL A 62 20.98 6.03 -6.03
N ASP A 63 21.03 4.71 -6.19
CA ASP A 63 20.26 3.75 -5.40
C ASP A 63 21.10 2.49 -5.21
N LEU A 64 20.86 1.75 -4.13
CA LEU A 64 21.58 0.50 -3.85
C LEU A 64 21.03 -0.66 -4.70
N ALA A 65 19.74 -0.62 -5.03
CA ALA A 65 19.06 -1.68 -5.77
C ALA A 65 19.34 -1.55 -7.28
N GLU A 66 19.89 -2.61 -7.83
CA GLU A 66 20.23 -2.69 -9.26
C GLU A 66 18.98 -2.60 -10.13
N GLU A 67 17.90 -3.26 -9.73
CA GLU A 67 16.63 -3.26 -10.46
C GLU A 67 16.00 -1.85 -10.55
N ALA A 68 16.21 -1.01 -9.51
CA ALA A 68 15.76 0.37 -9.51
C ALA A 68 16.55 1.20 -10.52
N ILE A 69 17.84 1.06 -10.50
CA ILE A 69 18.76 1.76 -11.43
C ILE A 69 18.51 1.36 -12.89
N ASP A 70 18.32 0.08 -13.14
CA ASP A 70 18.03 -0.41 -14.50
C ASP A 70 16.67 0.07 -15.00
N TYR A 71 15.65 0.05 -14.12
CA TYR A 71 14.35 0.64 -14.42
C TYR A 71 14.46 2.14 -14.73
N ALA A 72 15.19 2.87 -13.89
CA ALA A 72 15.36 4.31 -14.04
C ALA A 72 16.08 4.68 -15.35
N ARG A 73 17.16 4.00 -15.70
CA ARG A 73 17.89 4.18 -16.96
C ARG A 73 17.01 3.94 -18.18
N GLN A 74 16.17 2.91 -18.13
CA GLN A 74 15.28 2.57 -19.22
C GLN A 74 14.16 3.59 -19.43
N HIS A 75 13.62 4.15 -18.33
CA HIS A 75 12.42 5.00 -18.38
C HIS A 75 12.73 6.50 -18.44
N TYR A 76 13.92 6.90 -17.99
CA TYR A 76 14.31 8.33 -17.91
C TYR A 76 15.67 8.62 -18.56
N PRO A 77 15.87 8.29 -19.84
CA PRO A 77 17.11 8.62 -20.54
C PRO A 77 17.18 10.13 -20.82
N MET A 78 17.99 10.85 -20.06
CA MET A 78 18.23 12.29 -20.26
C MET A 78 19.74 12.55 -20.35
N PRO A 79 20.17 13.51 -21.18
CA PRO A 79 21.63 13.72 -21.44
C PRO A 79 22.39 14.27 -20.23
N ASN A 80 21.67 14.86 -19.27
CA ASN A 80 22.24 15.45 -18.05
C ASN A 80 21.89 14.63 -16.79
N LEU A 81 21.45 13.36 -16.93
CA LEU A 81 21.04 12.51 -15.83
C LEU A 81 21.77 11.16 -15.90
N ASP A 82 22.55 10.89 -14.86
CA ASP A 82 23.26 9.62 -14.69
C ASP A 82 22.66 8.83 -13.52
N PHE A 83 22.30 7.59 -13.75
CA PHE A 83 21.89 6.65 -12.73
C PHE A 83 23.02 5.71 -12.36
N VAL A 84 23.40 5.67 -11.09
CA VAL A 84 24.53 4.91 -10.59
C VAL A 84 24.12 4.03 -9.43
N ARG A 85 24.46 2.75 -9.48
CA ARG A 85 24.32 1.87 -8.32
C ARG A 85 25.37 2.19 -7.28
N ALA A 86 24.98 2.78 -6.16
CA ALA A 86 25.88 3.13 -5.07
C ALA A 86 25.12 3.27 -3.74
N SER A 87 25.84 3.13 -2.63
CA SER A 87 25.31 3.47 -1.31
C SER A 87 25.29 4.98 -1.13
N CYS A 88 24.18 5.54 -0.64
CA CYS A 88 24.08 6.95 -0.31
C CYS A 88 24.87 7.37 0.96
N THR A 89 25.39 6.39 1.72
CA THR A 89 26.19 6.61 2.92
C THR A 89 27.70 6.68 2.65
N GLN A 90 28.13 6.31 1.44
CA GLN A 90 29.54 6.35 1.02
C GLN A 90 29.62 6.38 -0.51
N LEU A 91 29.84 7.55 -1.06
CA LEU A 91 29.91 7.76 -2.51
C LEU A 91 31.33 8.01 -2.98
N PRO A 92 31.75 7.41 -4.11
CA PRO A 92 33.08 7.66 -4.69
C PRO A 92 33.11 9.01 -5.43
N ALA A 93 32.67 10.06 -4.76
CA ALA A 93 32.68 11.43 -5.27
C ALA A 93 33.57 12.31 -4.38
N ARG A 94 34.20 13.32 -4.98
CA ARG A 94 35.04 14.27 -4.25
C ARG A 94 34.20 15.15 -3.34
N ASP A 95 34.83 15.71 -2.32
CA ASP A 95 34.24 16.72 -1.48
C ASP A 95 33.78 17.94 -2.30
N GLY A 96 32.63 18.49 -1.97
CA GLY A 96 32.07 19.64 -2.67
C GLY A 96 31.66 19.36 -4.13
N ALA A 97 31.38 18.11 -4.45
CA ALA A 97 31.00 17.71 -5.81
C ALA A 97 29.65 18.27 -6.25
N PHE A 98 28.73 18.52 -5.34
CA PHE A 98 27.35 18.86 -5.63
C PHE A 98 26.94 20.20 -4.98
N ASP A 99 26.10 20.94 -5.70
CA ASP A 99 25.54 22.19 -5.26
C ASP A 99 24.17 21.98 -4.56
N LEU A 100 23.55 20.84 -4.83
CA LEU A 100 22.32 20.37 -4.18
C LEU A 100 22.41 18.86 -3.99
N VAL A 101 22.10 18.40 -2.79
CA VAL A 101 21.88 16.98 -2.48
C VAL A 101 20.43 16.84 -2.02
N VAL A 102 19.73 15.87 -2.55
CA VAL A 102 18.38 15.49 -2.07
C VAL A 102 18.37 14.06 -1.60
N ALA A 103 17.61 13.78 -0.52
CA ALA A 103 17.42 12.45 0.03
C ALA A 103 15.99 12.36 0.59
N PHE A 104 15.06 11.82 -0.19
CA PHE A 104 13.66 11.78 0.19
C PHE A 104 13.23 10.36 0.55
N GLU A 105 12.67 10.20 1.76
CA GLU A 105 12.16 8.92 2.25
C GLU A 105 13.22 7.81 2.14
N ILE A 106 14.41 8.09 2.64
CA ILE A 106 15.53 7.15 2.63
C ILE A 106 16.22 7.06 4.00
N ILE A 107 16.25 8.16 4.78
CA ILE A 107 16.98 8.20 6.04
C ILE A 107 16.41 7.22 7.07
N GLU A 108 15.11 7.01 7.09
CA GLU A 108 14.39 6.07 7.97
C GLU A 108 14.68 4.60 7.65
N HIS A 109 15.15 4.31 6.46
CA HIS A 109 15.52 2.95 6.03
C HIS A 109 16.98 2.60 6.35
N LEU A 110 17.76 3.58 6.78
CA LEU A 110 19.20 3.39 7.01
C LEU A 110 19.48 3.09 8.48
N LYS A 111 20.16 1.99 8.72
CA LYS A 111 20.66 1.66 10.06
C LYS A 111 21.71 2.66 10.55
N ASP A 112 22.58 3.11 9.66
CA ASP A 112 23.66 4.07 9.92
C ASP A 112 23.31 5.43 9.27
N TRP A 113 22.13 5.95 9.56
CA TRP A 113 21.61 7.18 8.95
C TRP A 113 22.52 8.40 9.19
N GLU A 114 23.28 8.42 10.28
CA GLU A 114 24.25 9.47 10.55
C GLU A 114 25.33 9.58 9.44
N LYS A 115 25.68 8.43 8.83
CA LYS A 115 26.64 8.42 7.71
C LYS A 115 26.07 9.12 6.48
N LEU A 116 24.76 9.02 6.22
CA LEU A 116 24.11 9.77 5.16
C LEU A 116 24.26 11.28 5.37
N LEU A 117 24.03 11.75 6.61
CA LEU A 117 24.16 13.18 6.94
C LEU A 117 25.59 13.67 6.78
N GLN A 118 26.57 12.89 7.27
CA GLN A 118 27.99 13.21 7.14
C GLN A 118 28.42 13.23 5.66
N GLU A 119 27.97 12.24 4.89
CA GLU A 119 28.29 12.14 3.47
C GLU A 119 27.64 13.27 2.67
N ALA A 120 26.40 13.63 2.95
CA ALA A 120 25.75 14.79 2.37
C ALA A 120 26.52 16.07 2.68
N GLY A 121 26.94 16.25 3.95
CA GLY A 121 27.77 17.40 4.37
C GLY A 121 29.11 17.48 3.64
N ARG A 122 29.79 16.35 3.44
CA ARG A 122 31.07 16.24 2.71
C ARG A 122 30.91 16.58 1.22
N LEU A 123 29.82 16.09 0.63
CA LEU A 123 29.56 16.21 -0.81
C LEU A 123 29.09 17.60 -1.23
N LEU A 124 28.58 18.40 -0.30
CA LEU A 124 28.10 19.75 -0.60
C LEU A 124 29.23 20.72 -0.91
N ALA A 125 29.11 21.38 -2.04
CA ALA A 125 29.95 22.53 -2.38
C ALA A 125 29.70 23.69 -1.41
N PRO A 126 30.65 24.65 -1.29
CA PRO A 126 30.39 25.86 -0.54
C PRO A 126 29.14 26.58 -1.04
N GLY A 127 28.21 26.88 -0.13
CA GLY A 127 26.89 27.45 -0.47
C GLY A 127 25.87 26.43 -0.99
N GLY A 128 26.23 25.15 -1.05
CA GLY A 128 25.34 24.06 -1.40
C GLY A 128 24.27 23.78 -0.33
N GLN A 129 23.23 23.07 -0.73
CA GLN A 129 22.10 22.74 0.11
C GLN A 129 21.81 21.24 0.11
N PHE A 130 21.44 20.74 1.28
CA PHE A 130 20.92 19.38 1.43
C PHE A 130 19.44 19.45 1.78
N ILE A 131 18.60 18.75 1.00
CA ILE A 131 17.16 18.66 1.26
C ILE A 131 16.84 17.20 1.55
N VAL A 132 16.31 16.96 2.74
CA VAL A 132 16.01 15.61 3.22
C VAL A 132 14.58 15.56 3.76
N SER A 133 13.88 14.44 3.54
CA SER A 133 12.58 14.19 4.15
C SER A 133 12.57 12.88 4.94
N THR A 134 11.66 12.82 5.89
CA THR A 134 11.33 11.61 6.65
C THR A 134 9.87 11.68 7.12
N PRO A 135 9.19 10.53 7.27
CA PRO A 135 7.89 10.46 7.92
C PRO A 135 7.96 10.96 9.36
N ASN A 136 6.88 11.55 9.85
CA ASN A 136 6.76 11.95 11.24
C ASN A 136 6.34 10.77 12.11
N GLN A 137 7.22 10.33 13.00
CA GLN A 137 6.95 9.23 13.94
C GLN A 137 5.68 9.45 14.76
N GLU A 138 5.45 10.67 15.25
CA GLU A 138 4.31 10.98 16.12
C GLU A 138 2.98 10.84 15.37
N TYR A 139 2.90 11.39 14.16
CA TYR A 139 1.71 11.30 13.32
C TYR A 139 1.38 9.85 12.93
N TYR A 140 2.36 9.14 12.40
CA TYR A 140 2.15 7.74 11.98
C TYR A 140 2.00 6.79 13.16
N GLY A 141 2.63 7.06 14.30
CA GLY A 141 2.43 6.33 15.54
C GLY A 141 0.99 6.45 16.06
N ALA A 142 0.41 7.65 16.02
CA ALA A 142 -0.96 7.90 16.44
C ALA A 142 -2.00 7.33 15.45
N SER A 143 -1.72 7.40 14.14
CA SER A 143 -2.65 6.94 13.09
C SER A 143 -2.67 5.44 12.88
N ARG A 144 -1.61 4.71 13.26
CA ARG A 144 -1.50 3.26 13.09
C ARG A 144 -2.51 2.46 13.92
N GLY A 145 -2.96 2.96 15.06
CA GLY A 145 -3.88 2.25 15.95
C GLY A 145 -3.32 0.86 16.34
N LEU A 146 -3.93 -0.21 15.80
CA LEU A 146 -3.49 -1.60 16.01
C LEU A 146 -2.57 -2.13 14.89
N SER A 147 -2.20 -1.31 13.91
CA SER A 147 -1.35 -1.73 12.80
C SER A 147 0.12 -1.80 13.24
N GLU A 148 0.83 -2.80 12.78
CA GLU A 148 2.27 -2.94 13.05
C GLU A 148 3.07 -1.81 12.38
N PRO A 149 4.24 -1.43 12.95
CA PRO A 149 5.19 -0.52 12.31
C PRO A 149 5.55 -0.98 10.89
N ASN A 150 5.90 -0.04 10.02
CA ASN A 150 6.40 -0.41 8.69
C ASN A 150 7.67 -1.28 8.87
N PRO A 151 7.67 -2.54 8.40
CA PRO A 151 8.79 -3.45 8.62
C PRO A 151 10.11 -3.00 7.96
N TYR A 152 10.03 -2.03 7.08
CA TYR A 152 11.18 -1.47 6.36
C TYR A 152 11.76 -0.22 7.01
N HIS A 153 11.01 0.44 7.91
CA HIS A 153 11.55 1.56 8.68
C HIS A 153 12.42 1.03 9.81
N VAL A 154 13.70 1.26 9.71
CA VAL A 154 14.67 0.90 10.75
C VAL A 154 14.67 1.94 11.87
N HIS A 155 14.40 3.19 11.51
CA HIS A 155 14.36 4.31 12.44
C HIS A 155 13.31 5.34 12.01
N GLU A 156 12.42 5.71 12.90
CA GLU A 156 11.43 6.76 12.67
C GLU A 156 11.76 7.98 13.52
N PHE A 157 11.73 9.15 12.92
CA PHE A 157 12.13 10.39 13.57
C PHE A 157 10.94 11.17 14.13
N GLY A 158 11.04 11.60 15.39
CA GLY A 158 10.27 12.72 15.91
C GLY A 158 10.89 14.07 15.52
N PHE A 159 10.13 15.15 15.64
CA PHE A 159 10.56 16.49 15.21
C PHE A 159 11.87 16.94 15.86
N GLU A 160 11.98 16.88 17.18
CA GLU A 160 13.16 17.35 17.92
C GLU A 160 14.39 16.47 17.65
N GLU A 161 14.20 15.17 17.50
CA GLU A 161 15.26 14.25 17.16
C GLU A 161 15.80 14.54 15.76
N PHE A 162 14.91 14.68 14.77
CA PHE A 162 15.30 15.01 13.40
C PHE A 162 16.05 16.33 13.32
N ARG A 163 15.52 17.36 13.98
CA ARG A 163 16.17 18.66 14.08
C ARG A 163 17.55 18.58 14.73
N GLY A 164 17.65 17.86 15.84
CA GLY A 164 18.89 17.68 16.56
C GLY A 164 19.93 16.87 15.78
N ALA A 165 19.49 15.83 15.05
CA ALA A 165 20.34 15.02 14.18
C ALA A 165 20.97 15.86 13.06
N LEU A 166 20.15 16.64 12.36
CA LEU A 166 20.60 17.53 11.30
C LEU A 166 21.52 18.64 11.81
N GLY A 167 21.20 19.22 12.97
CA GLY A 167 21.98 20.29 13.61
C GLY A 167 23.39 19.88 14.05
N LYS A 168 23.66 18.57 14.18
CA LYS A 168 25.03 18.06 14.46
C LYS A 168 25.96 18.20 13.25
N VAL A 169 25.42 18.22 12.04
CA VAL A 169 26.21 18.25 10.80
C VAL A 169 26.10 19.59 10.09
N PHE A 170 24.91 20.20 10.11
CA PHE A 170 24.62 21.43 9.38
C PHE A 170 24.33 22.57 10.35
N PRO A 171 25.09 23.69 10.27
CA PRO A 171 24.85 24.84 11.12
C PRO A 171 23.54 25.58 10.80
N GLN A 172 23.00 25.40 9.61
CA GLN A 172 21.76 26.02 9.19
C GLN A 172 20.76 24.91 8.81
N VAL A 173 19.65 24.81 9.55
CA VAL A 173 18.59 23.84 9.35
C VAL A 173 17.25 24.57 9.36
N SER A 174 16.52 24.51 8.26
CA SER A 174 15.14 24.97 8.15
C SER A 174 14.24 23.78 7.91
N ILE A 175 13.30 23.49 8.80
CA ILE A 175 12.37 22.39 8.67
C ILE A 175 11.00 22.92 8.23
N LEU A 176 10.46 22.32 7.20
CA LEU A 176 9.10 22.52 6.72
C LEU A 176 8.26 21.30 7.07
N MET A 177 7.02 21.53 7.41
CA MET A 177 6.01 20.51 7.61
C MET A 177 5.29 20.25 6.29
N GLN A 178 5.28 19.01 5.83
CA GLN A 178 4.50 18.62 4.65
C GLN A 178 3.22 17.96 5.09
N ASN A 179 2.10 18.53 4.66
CA ASN A 179 0.76 18.05 4.95
C ASN A 179 -0.08 18.01 3.69
N HIS A 180 -1.09 17.15 3.68
CA HIS A 180 -2.22 17.29 2.79
C HIS A 180 -3.08 18.47 3.24
N VAL A 181 -3.41 19.34 2.32
CA VAL A 181 -4.28 20.50 2.60
C VAL A 181 -5.52 20.45 1.70
N ALA A 182 -6.69 20.71 2.27
CA ALA A 182 -7.89 20.93 1.50
C ALA A 182 -7.82 22.33 0.89
N ALA A 183 -7.99 22.44 -0.44
CA ALA A 183 -7.95 23.70 -1.14
C ALA A 183 -9.08 23.79 -2.16
N PHE A 184 -9.56 25.02 -2.42
CA PHE A 184 -10.50 25.29 -3.49
C PHE A 184 -9.75 25.92 -4.67
N ALA A 185 -9.81 25.30 -5.84
CA ALA A 185 -9.19 25.82 -7.06
C ALA A 185 -10.26 26.32 -8.02
N LEU A 186 -10.09 27.56 -8.48
CA LEU A 186 -10.95 28.18 -9.48
C LEU A 186 -10.12 28.32 -10.75
N HIS A 187 -10.52 27.58 -11.79
CA HIS A 187 -9.82 27.58 -13.08
C HIS A 187 -10.71 28.19 -14.18
N PRO A 188 -10.17 29.12 -14.99
CA PRO A 188 -10.88 29.60 -16.16
C PRO A 188 -11.06 28.47 -17.19
N VAL A 189 -12.21 28.41 -17.83
CA VAL A 189 -12.55 27.36 -18.79
C VAL A 189 -11.65 27.40 -20.04
N GLN A 190 -11.16 28.56 -20.44
CA GLN A 190 -10.53 28.78 -21.75
C GLN A 190 -9.12 29.40 -21.71
N ALA A 191 -8.51 29.68 -20.56
CA ALA A 191 -7.19 30.30 -20.50
C ALA A 191 -6.34 29.75 -19.37
N PHE A 192 -5.05 29.53 -19.65
CA PHE A 192 -4.06 29.37 -18.61
C PHE A 192 -3.56 30.76 -18.20
N ALA A 193 -4.06 31.25 -17.09
CA ALA A 193 -3.50 32.42 -16.42
C ALA A 193 -2.51 31.97 -15.34
N PRO A 194 -1.55 32.83 -14.93
CA PRO A 194 -0.76 32.58 -13.75
C PRO A 194 -1.68 32.32 -12.55
N ALA A 195 -1.39 31.27 -11.77
CA ALA A 195 -2.16 30.97 -10.58
C ALA A 195 -1.79 31.96 -9.48
N GLU A 196 -2.79 32.57 -8.86
CA GLU A 196 -2.67 33.31 -7.61
C GLU A 196 -3.11 32.38 -6.47
N ALA A 197 -2.34 32.31 -5.39
CA ALA A 197 -2.68 31.49 -4.23
C ALA A 197 -2.87 32.41 -3.02
N TYR A 198 -4.03 32.31 -2.39
CA TYR A 198 -4.28 32.90 -1.08
C TYR A 198 -4.16 31.81 -0.01
N VAL A 199 -3.26 31.99 0.93
CA VAL A 199 -3.01 31.05 2.02
C VAL A 199 -3.35 31.76 3.32
N GLU A 200 -4.38 31.25 4.01
CA GLU A 200 -4.63 31.69 5.37
C GLU A 200 -3.51 31.21 6.28
N SER A 201 -2.89 32.12 7.00
CA SER A 201 -1.82 31.79 7.93
C SER A 201 -2.40 31.03 9.12
N GLY A 202 -1.97 29.79 9.28
CA GLY A 202 -2.21 28.97 10.47
C GLY A 202 -0.88 28.44 11.00
N SER A 203 -0.71 28.40 12.30
CA SER A 203 0.39 27.67 12.93
C SER A 203 -0.03 26.20 13.06
N GLY A 204 0.49 25.32 12.21
CA GLY A 204 0.41 23.88 12.46
C GLY A 204 1.41 23.49 13.55
N GLU A 205 1.02 22.55 14.41
CA GLU A 205 1.98 21.94 15.34
C GLU A 205 2.80 20.87 14.60
N ALA A 206 4.09 20.74 14.95
CA ALA A 206 4.98 19.80 14.28
C ALA A 206 4.51 18.35 14.40
N GLN A 207 3.87 18.00 15.52
CA GLN A 207 3.31 16.68 15.77
C GLN A 207 2.17 16.29 14.81
N ASP A 208 1.46 17.25 14.25
CA ASP A 208 0.35 17.02 13.31
C ASP A 208 0.81 16.90 11.86
N SER A 209 2.09 17.07 11.61
CA SER A 209 2.67 16.99 10.27
C SER A 209 2.80 15.53 9.80
N HIS A 210 2.49 15.26 8.54
CA HIS A 210 2.69 13.95 7.95
C HIS A 210 4.17 13.63 7.75
N PHE A 211 4.91 14.61 7.22
CA PHE A 211 6.34 14.47 6.95
C PHE A 211 7.08 15.74 7.36
N PHE A 212 8.36 15.58 7.67
CA PHE A 212 9.30 16.67 7.78
C PHE A 212 10.14 16.76 6.52
N VAL A 213 10.33 17.98 6.01
CA VAL A 213 11.24 18.28 4.91
C VAL A 213 12.23 19.32 5.39
N ALA A 214 13.49 18.97 5.50
CA ALA A 214 14.53 19.89 5.98
C ALA A 214 15.39 20.40 4.83
N ILE A 215 15.71 21.69 4.86
CA ILE A 215 16.74 22.32 4.04
C ILE A 215 17.90 22.63 4.94
N CYS A 216 19.03 22.02 4.68
CA CYS A 216 20.26 22.16 5.45
C CYS A 216 21.34 22.82 4.62
N SER A 217 22.16 23.66 5.22
CA SER A 217 23.32 24.24 4.56
C SER A 217 24.44 24.60 5.56
N ASN A 218 25.67 24.76 5.01
CA ASN A 218 26.84 25.18 5.76
C ASN A 218 27.01 26.72 5.76
N SER A 219 26.13 27.45 5.06
CA SER A 219 26.18 28.91 4.91
C SER A 219 24.86 29.56 5.33
N ALA A 220 24.53 30.72 4.81
CA ALA A 220 23.32 31.46 5.17
C ALA A 220 22.04 30.60 5.05
N PRO A 221 21.05 30.75 5.96
CA PRO A 221 19.83 29.99 5.93
C PRO A 221 19.12 30.16 4.59
N ALA A 222 18.67 29.03 4.03
CA ALA A 222 17.75 29.10 2.91
C ALA A 222 16.41 29.60 3.44
N GLU A 223 15.95 30.76 2.97
CA GLU A 223 14.59 31.21 3.23
C GLU A 223 13.62 30.21 2.55
N ALA A 224 12.98 29.41 3.35
CA ALA A 224 11.98 28.45 2.90
C ALA A 224 10.60 29.13 2.95
N ALA A 225 10.20 29.75 1.85
CA ALA A 225 8.82 30.19 1.71
C ALA A 225 7.87 28.98 1.64
N SER A 226 6.67 29.15 2.16
CA SER A 226 5.61 28.16 2.01
C SER A 226 5.44 27.76 0.54
N PHE A 227 5.25 26.47 0.29
CA PHE A 227 5.12 25.92 -1.03
C PHE A 227 3.86 25.07 -1.12
N ILE A 228 3.04 25.33 -2.13
CA ILE A 228 1.82 24.57 -2.37
C ILE A 228 1.97 23.85 -3.71
N TYR A 229 1.79 22.56 -3.67
CA TYR A 229 1.70 21.74 -4.87
C TYR A 229 0.25 21.30 -5.07
N VAL A 230 -0.31 21.66 -6.21
CA VAL A 230 -1.64 21.23 -6.63
C VAL A 230 -1.47 20.25 -7.78
N PRO A 231 -1.76 18.96 -7.60
CA PRO A 231 -1.65 17.98 -8.66
C PRO A 231 -2.69 18.23 -9.77
N LYS A 232 -2.39 17.78 -11.00
CA LYS A 232 -3.29 17.96 -12.15
C LYS A 232 -4.66 17.31 -11.97
N ALA A 233 -4.73 16.20 -11.23
CA ALA A 233 -5.96 15.51 -10.89
C ALA A 233 -6.40 15.94 -9.47
N ALA A 234 -6.91 17.16 -9.35
CA ALA A 234 -7.14 17.79 -8.04
C ALA A 234 -8.56 17.61 -7.49
N ASN A 235 -9.30 16.60 -7.87
CA ASN A 235 -10.61 16.34 -7.26
C ASN A 235 -10.54 15.21 -6.21
N ILE A 236 -9.60 15.35 -5.27
CA ILE A 236 -9.31 14.39 -4.21
C ILE A 236 -10.57 14.02 -3.40
N LEU A 237 -11.47 14.99 -3.14
CA LEU A 237 -12.71 14.71 -2.42
C LEU A 237 -13.59 13.72 -3.18
N ARG A 238 -13.75 13.90 -4.48
CA ARG A 238 -14.56 13.00 -5.31
C ARG A 238 -13.90 11.63 -5.46
N GLU A 239 -12.57 11.58 -5.56
CA GLU A 239 -11.82 10.32 -5.61
C GLU A 239 -11.94 9.58 -4.27
N ARG A 240 -11.84 10.30 -3.14
CA ARG A 240 -12.05 9.72 -1.81
C ARG A 240 -13.49 9.26 -1.58
N GLU A 241 -14.48 10.04 -2.01
CA GLU A 241 -15.89 9.63 -1.95
C GLU A 241 -16.14 8.36 -2.76
N LEU A 242 -15.62 8.27 -3.99
CA LEU A 242 -15.69 7.07 -4.81
C LEU A 242 -14.95 5.89 -4.17
N HIS A 243 -13.79 6.15 -3.58
CA HIS A 243 -13.03 5.12 -2.88
C HIS A 243 -13.78 4.62 -1.62
N ILE A 244 -14.36 5.52 -0.85
CA ILE A 244 -15.21 5.17 0.32
C ILE A 244 -16.41 4.33 -0.15
N GLU A 245 -17.11 4.74 -1.22
CA GLU A 245 -18.21 3.94 -1.76
C GLU A 245 -17.77 2.53 -2.20
N GLN A 246 -16.56 2.42 -2.72
CA GLN A 246 -15.99 1.13 -3.14
C GLN A 246 -15.62 0.26 -1.94
N LEU A 247 -15.01 0.87 -0.92
CA LEU A 247 -14.72 0.19 0.35
C LEU A 247 -16.00 -0.27 1.04
N ASP A 248 -17.05 0.56 1.06
CA ASP A 248 -18.34 0.21 1.62
C ASP A 248 -18.98 -0.97 0.87
N ARG A 249 -18.90 -0.98 -0.46
CA ARG A 249 -19.37 -2.13 -1.28
C ARG A 249 -18.54 -3.40 -1.04
N ALA A 250 -17.21 -3.26 -0.94
CA ALA A 250 -16.33 -4.37 -0.62
C ALA A 250 -16.60 -4.91 0.79
N LEU A 251 -16.75 -4.02 1.76
CA LEU A 251 -17.10 -4.37 3.14
C LEU A 251 -18.46 -5.06 3.23
N ALA A 252 -19.47 -4.55 2.53
CA ALA A 252 -20.79 -5.17 2.47
C ALA A 252 -20.74 -6.58 1.84
N LYS A 253 -19.91 -6.77 0.81
CA LYS A 253 -19.67 -8.07 0.20
C LYS A 253 -19.00 -9.03 1.18
N GLU A 254 -17.92 -8.60 1.83
CA GLU A 254 -17.20 -9.39 2.83
C GLU A 254 -18.09 -9.75 4.03
N GLN A 255 -18.90 -8.81 4.49
CA GLN A 255 -19.88 -9.06 5.54
C GLN A 255 -20.91 -10.11 5.10
N GLY A 256 -21.38 -10.03 3.85
CA GLY A 256 -22.29 -11.02 3.28
C GLY A 256 -21.65 -12.42 3.14
N GLU A 257 -20.39 -12.50 2.76
CA GLU A 257 -19.64 -13.76 2.69
C GLU A 257 -19.38 -14.34 4.09
N LYS A 258 -19.00 -13.46 5.05
CA LYS A 258 -18.86 -13.85 6.46
C LYS A 258 -20.16 -14.36 7.06
N GLN A 259 -21.28 -13.72 6.74
CA GLN A 259 -22.61 -14.16 7.20
C GLN A 259 -22.95 -15.55 6.67
N LYS A 260 -22.73 -15.80 5.37
CA LYS A 260 -22.91 -17.12 4.76
C LYS A 260 -22.00 -18.17 5.39
N LEU A 261 -20.74 -17.82 5.64
CA LEU A 261 -19.79 -18.71 6.30
C LEU A 261 -20.24 -19.06 7.73
N LEU A 262 -20.76 -18.06 8.46
CA LEU A 262 -21.32 -18.28 9.80
C LEU A 262 -22.57 -19.17 9.77
N GLU A 263 -23.43 -19.04 8.77
CA GLU A 263 -24.58 -19.91 8.57
C GLU A 263 -24.14 -21.34 8.29
N MET A 264 -23.20 -21.52 7.33
CA MET A 264 -22.62 -22.83 7.04
C MET A 264 -21.93 -23.45 8.27
N TYR A 265 -21.20 -22.64 9.03
CA TYR A 265 -20.56 -23.10 10.27
C TYR A 265 -21.59 -23.55 11.31
N ARG A 266 -22.70 -22.80 11.46
CA ARG A 266 -23.80 -23.19 12.37
C ARG A 266 -24.48 -24.49 11.92
N GLU A 267 -24.73 -24.64 10.64
CA GLU A 267 -25.29 -25.87 10.06
C GLU A 267 -24.35 -27.06 10.30
N GLN A 268 -23.05 -26.91 10.00
CA GLN A 268 -22.07 -27.94 10.25
C GLN A 268 -21.92 -28.26 11.75
N THR A 269 -21.98 -27.25 12.60
CA THR A 269 -21.93 -27.46 14.06
C THR A 269 -23.14 -28.23 14.53
N ALA A 270 -24.34 -27.89 14.05
CA ALA A 270 -25.58 -28.61 14.39
C ALA A 270 -25.52 -30.07 13.88
N GLU A 271 -25.04 -30.29 12.66
CA GLU A 271 -24.84 -31.63 12.11
C GLU A 271 -23.82 -32.44 12.93
N LEU A 272 -22.72 -31.76 13.34
CA LEU A 272 -21.71 -32.40 14.19
C LEU A 272 -22.25 -32.74 15.58
N GLU A 273 -23.06 -31.89 16.16
CA GLU A 273 -23.74 -32.17 17.43
C GLU A 273 -24.73 -33.30 17.34
N GLU A 274 -25.46 -33.41 16.21
CA GLU A 274 -26.36 -34.53 15.94
C GLU A 274 -25.57 -35.83 15.77
N ARG A 275 -24.49 -35.81 14.98
CA ARG A 275 -23.60 -36.94 14.83
C ARG A 275 -22.93 -37.37 16.12
N ASN A 276 -22.53 -36.41 16.94
CA ASN A 276 -21.96 -36.68 18.28
C ASN A 276 -23.01 -37.33 19.22
N ARG A 277 -24.25 -36.86 19.19
CA ARG A 277 -25.35 -37.49 19.93
C ARG A 277 -25.56 -38.92 19.47
N TRP A 278 -25.65 -39.14 18.14
CA TRP A 278 -25.75 -40.45 17.58
C TRP A 278 -24.54 -41.36 17.91
N ALA A 279 -23.34 -40.82 17.87
CA ALA A 279 -22.13 -41.53 18.27
C ALA A 279 -22.14 -41.91 19.76
N ALA A 280 -22.63 -41.00 20.63
CA ALA A 280 -22.77 -41.28 22.05
C ALA A 280 -23.86 -42.35 22.33
N GLU A 281 -24.98 -42.34 21.60
CA GLU A 281 -26.00 -43.38 21.67
C GLU A 281 -25.44 -44.72 21.21
N LEU A 282 -24.69 -44.72 20.10
CA LEU A 282 -24.04 -45.91 19.58
C LEU A 282 -22.98 -46.48 20.54
N ASP A 283 -22.21 -45.60 21.19
CA ASP A 283 -21.19 -45.98 22.21
C ASP A 283 -21.88 -46.55 23.45
N ALA A 284 -23.00 -45.95 23.86
CA ALA A 284 -23.82 -46.47 24.96
C ALA A 284 -24.42 -47.84 24.62
N ASP A 285 -24.96 -48.01 23.38
CA ASP A 285 -25.47 -49.29 22.89
C ASP A 285 -24.35 -50.34 22.78
N LEU A 286 -23.19 -49.91 22.32
CA LEU A 286 -21.99 -50.75 22.22
C LEU A 286 -21.53 -51.18 23.62
N THR A 287 -21.59 -50.27 24.60
CA THR A 287 -21.26 -50.51 26.01
C THR A 287 -22.30 -51.46 26.63
N ALA A 288 -23.59 -51.23 26.37
CA ALA A 288 -24.65 -52.12 26.81
C ALA A 288 -24.51 -53.51 26.17
N ALA A 289 -24.22 -53.60 24.88
CA ALA A 289 -23.93 -54.84 24.20
C ALA A 289 -22.68 -55.55 24.75
N ARG A 290 -21.61 -54.81 25.04
CA ARG A 290 -20.38 -55.31 25.69
C ARG A 290 -20.68 -55.88 27.09
N ASN A 291 -21.48 -55.13 27.87
CA ASN A 291 -21.86 -55.59 29.21
C ASN A 291 -22.74 -56.86 29.15
N ARG A 292 -23.64 -56.92 28.16
CA ARG A 292 -24.44 -58.14 27.90
C ARG A 292 -23.57 -59.28 27.45
N ILE A 293 -22.59 -59.04 26.60
CA ILE A 293 -21.62 -60.06 26.15
C ILE A 293 -20.80 -60.54 27.34
N ALA A 294 -20.33 -59.59 28.22
CA ALA A 294 -19.59 -59.95 29.40
C ALA A 294 -20.44 -60.75 30.40
N GLY A 295 -21.70 -60.37 30.57
CA GLY A 295 -22.65 -61.14 31.39
C GLY A 295 -22.89 -62.58 30.84
N LEU A 296 -23.12 -62.68 29.54
CA LEU A 296 -23.25 -63.98 28.87
C LEU A 296 -21.97 -64.81 28.91
N GLN A 297 -20.80 -64.13 28.84
CA GLN A 297 -19.50 -64.82 29.01
C GLN A 297 -19.29 -65.30 30.43
N GLN A 298 -19.74 -64.56 31.46
CA GLN A 298 -19.71 -65.04 32.84
C GLN A 298 -20.67 -66.22 33.09
N GLU A 299 -21.85 -66.16 32.51
CA GLU A 299 -22.79 -67.29 32.55
C GLU A 299 -22.23 -68.52 31.84
N LEU A 300 -21.58 -68.34 30.71
CA LEU A 300 -20.94 -69.44 29.96
C LEU A 300 -19.74 -70.01 30.74
N ALA A 301 -18.94 -69.13 31.36
CA ALA A 301 -17.79 -69.54 32.19
C ALA A 301 -18.25 -70.27 33.46
N ALA A 302 -19.36 -69.88 34.05
CA ALA A 302 -19.97 -70.53 35.19
C ALA A 302 -20.52 -71.93 34.84
N GLN A 303 -20.97 -72.11 33.59
CA GLN A 303 -21.49 -73.40 33.12
C GLN A 303 -20.38 -74.38 32.66
N GLN A 304 -19.25 -73.86 32.31
CA GLN A 304 -18.16 -74.70 31.79
C GLN A 304 -16.92 -74.62 32.68
N ALA A 305 -16.92 -75.44 33.78
CA ALA A 305 -15.78 -75.60 34.65
C ALA A 305 -14.53 -76.25 33.98
N ALA A 306 -14.53 -76.28 32.64
CA ALA A 306 -13.42 -76.78 31.83
C ALA A 306 -12.53 -75.68 31.21
N ALA A 307 -12.53 -74.50 31.83
CA ALA A 307 -12.03 -73.29 31.18
C ALA A 307 -10.52 -72.98 31.34
N LYS A 308 -9.68 -73.93 31.64
CA LYS A 308 -8.22 -73.67 31.68
C LYS A 308 -7.65 -73.47 30.26
N GLU A 309 -8.21 -74.14 29.27
CA GLU A 309 -7.81 -74.01 27.86
C GLU A 309 -8.34 -72.71 27.22
N MET A 310 -9.52 -72.24 27.69
CA MET A 310 -10.06 -70.98 27.15
C MET A 310 -9.32 -69.74 27.70
N ALA A 311 -8.75 -69.80 28.93
CA ALA A 311 -8.00 -68.65 29.51
C ALA A 311 -6.73 -68.33 28.71
N ASP A 312 -6.08 -69.32 28.14
CA ASP A 312 -4.87 -69.09 27.31
C ASP A 312 -5.23 -68.50 25.91
N GLY A 313 -6.40 -68.92 25.35
CA GLY A 313 -6.93 -68.30 24.15
C GLY A 313 -7.35 -66.83 24.34
N TYR A 314 -7.87 -66.52 25.55
CA TYR A 314 -8.18 -65.12 25.88
C TYR A 314 -6.93 -64.25 26.11
N ARG A 315 -5.82 -64.80 26.66
CA ARG A 315 -4.55 -64.06 26.79
C ARG A 315 -3.97 -63.70 25.43
N VAL A 316 -4.04 -64.57 24.45
CA VAL A 316 -3.62 -64.30 23.05
C VAL A 316 -4.49 -63.20 22.45
N LYS A 317 -5.80 -63.26 22.69
CA LYS A 317 -6.72 -62.26 22.14
C LYS A 317 -6.62 -60.88 22.76
N VAL A 318 -6.30 -60.83 24.08
CA VAL A 318 -6.00 -59.56 24.78
C VAL A 318 -4.68 -58.98 24.29
N ALA A 319 -3.66 -59.80 24.07
CA ALA A 319 -2.39 -59.33 23.51
C ALA A 319 -2.52 -58.82 22.09
N ASP A 320 -3.37 -59.47 21.28
CA ASP A 320 -3.68 -59.03 19.92
C ASP A 320 -4.42 -57.66 19.91
N LEU A 321 -5.40 -57.53 20.83
CA LEU A 321 -6.13 -56.25 20.99
C LEU A 321 -5.25 -55.14 21.55
N GLU A 322 -4.31 -55.44 22.45
CA GLU A 322 -3.32 -54.46 22.90
C GLU A 322 -2.36 -54.05 21.79
N GLN A 323 -2.00 -54.98 20.91
CA GLN A 323 -1.23 -54.67 19.72
C GLN A 323 -2.01 -53.84 18.69
N GLU A 324 -3.29 -54.16 18.51
CA GLU A 324 -4.18 -53.41 17.64
C GLU A 324 -4.50 -52.00 18.20
N ASN A 325 -4.69 -51.91 19.53
CA ASN A 325 -4.83 -50.60 20.19
C ASN A 325 -3.55 -49.75 20.09
N ARG A 326 -2.39 -50.33 20.19
CA ARG A 326 -1.13 -49.62 19.92
C ARG A 326 -1.07 -49.10 18.48
N ARG A 327 -1.43 -49.92 17.51
CA ARG A 327 -1.50 -49.52 16.10
C ARG A 327 -2.54 -48.41 15.85
N THR A 328 -3.67 -48.47 16.53
CA THR A 328 -4.71 -47.44 16.43
C THR A 328 -4.29 -46.14 17.08
N LEU A 329 -3.55 -46.23 18.22
CA LEU A 329 -2.95 -45.05 18.86
C LEU A 329 -1.84 -44.44 17.99
N GLU A 330 -0.97 -45.28 17.42
CA GLU A 330 0.08 -44.82 16.48
C GLU A 330 -0.58 -44.16 15.24
N TRP A 331 -1.61 -44.79 14.70
CA TRP A 331 -2.39 -44.22 13.58
C TRP A 331 -3.07 -42.89 13.98
N GLY A 332 -3.58 -42.81 15.23
CA GLY A 332 -4.14 -41.58 15.79
C GLY A 332 -3.12 -40.43 15.84
N GLN A 333 -1.93 -40.74 16.38
CA GLN A 333 -0.82 -39.78 16.49
C GLN A 333 -0.27 -39.35 15.11
N GLU A 334 -0.15 -40.31 14.18
CA GLU A 334 0.25 -39.97 12.80
C GLU A 334 -0.81 -39.12 12.09
N THR A 335 -2.10 -39.38 12.36
CA THR A 335 -3.21 -38.64 11.79
C THR A 335 -3.28 -37.21 12.37
N GLU A 336 -3.06 -37.09 13.69
CA GLU A 336 -2.99 -35.79 14.36
C GLU A 336 -1.83 -34.94 13.82
N SER A 337 -0.63 -35.53 13.73
CA SER A 337 0.55 -34.86 13.15
C SER A 337 0.34 -34.47 11.68
N ARG A 338 -0.35 -35.33 10.89
CA ARG A 338 -0.71 -35.00 9.50
C ARG A 338 -1.70 -33.85 9.43
N LEU A 339 -2.72 -33.86 10.29
CA LEU A 339 -3.71 -32.78 10.36
C LEU A 339 -3.10 -31.47 10.81
N GLU A 340 -2.20 -31.51 11.80
CA GLU A 340 -1.43 -30.33 12.21
C GLU A 340 -0.58 -29.76 11.07
N SER A 341 0.06 -30.65 10.30
CA SER A 341 0.85 -30.28 9.11
C SER A 341 -0.03 -29.69 8.00
N GLU A 342 -1.22 -30.29 7.78
CA GLU A 342 -2.19 -29.74 6.84
C GLU A 342 -2.75 -28.39 7.32
N LEU A 343 -2.99 -28.25 8.62
CA LEU A 343 -3.47 -27.00 9.23
C LEU A 343 -2.42 -25.88 9.07
N ALA A 344 -1.15 -26.19 9.32
CA ALA A 344 -0.04 -25.28 9.09
C ALA A 344 0.07 -24.88 7.60
N ARG A 345 -0.09 -25.86 6.69
CA ARG A 345 -0.06 -25.62 5.25
C ARG A 345 -1.24 -24.74 4.80
N VAL A 346 -2.44 -25.04 5.30
CA VAL A 346 -3.64 -24.25 4.98
C VAL A 346 -3.53 -22.84 5.56
N ALA A 347 -2.97 -22.70 6.77
CA ALA A 347 -2.71 -21.38 7.36
C ALA A 347 -1.74 -20.56 6.49
N THR A 348 -0.66 -21.18 6.02
CA THR A 348 0.30 -20.54 5.12
C THR A 348 -0.33 -20.19 3.76
N ASP A 349 -1.16 -21.09 3.21
CA ASP A 349 -1.88 -20.83 1.95
C ASP A 349 -2.90 -19.67 2.11
N LEU A 350 -3.53 -19.62 3.28
CA LEU A 350 -4.48 -18.56 3.63
C LEU A 350 -3.78 -17.20 3.78
N GLU A 351 -2.60 -17.19 4.40
CA GLU A 351 -1.77 -15.99 4.51
C GLU A 351 -1.26 -15.53 3.13
N GLN A 352 -0.85 -16.50 2.30
CA GLN A 352 -0.46 -16.20 0.91
C GLN A 352 -1.64 -15.62 0.12
N ARG A 353 -2.82 -16.23 0.21
CA ARG A 353 -4.03 -15.74 -0.48
C ARG A 353 -4.49 -14.37 0.05
N ALA A 354 -4.32 -14.13 1.36
CA ALA A 354 -4.58 -12.81 1.94
C ALA A 354 -3.64 -11.74 1.34
N ASN A 355 -2.37 -12.11 1.16
CA ASN A 355 -1.40 -11.23 0.51
C ASN A 355 -1.72 -11.01 -0.98
N GLU A 356 -2.07 -12.10 -1.69
CA GLU A 356 -2.52 -12.02 -3.10
C GLU A 356 -3.79 -11.18 -3.24
N LEU A 357 -4.74 -11.33 -2.30
CA LEU A 357 -5.96 -10.52 -2.26
C LEU A 357 -5.64 -9.04 -2.02
N ALA A 358 -4.74 -8.76 -1.08
CA ALA A 358 -4.28 -7.39 -0.83
C ALA A 358 -3.60 -6.77 -2.07
N GLU A 359 -2.90 -7.60 -2.85
CA GLU A 359 -2.32 -7.16 -4.12
C GLU A 359 -3.38 -6.95 -5.21
N CYS A 360 -4.36 -7.86 -5.28
CA CYS A 360 -5.52 -7.68 -6.18
C CYS A 360 -6.32 -6.42 -5.86
N VAL A 361 -6.54 -6.14 -4.56
CA VAL A 361 -7.20 -4.89 -4.13
C VAL A 361 -6.40 -3.67 -4.62
N ARG A 362 -5.07 -3.67 -4.45
CA ARG A 362 -4.22 -2.58 -4.97
C ARG A 362 -4.25 -2.45 -6.49
N LEU A 363 -4.40 -3.58 -7.19
CA LEU A 363 -4.56 -3.58 -8.65
C LEU A 363 -5.93 -3.03 -9.05
N LEU A 364 -6.97 -3.39 -8.28
CA LEU A 364 -8.31 -2.88 -8.47
C LEU A 364 -8.36 -1.37 -8.26
N ASP A 365 -7.82 -0.87 -7.15
CA ASP A 365 -7.74 0.57 -6.87
C ASP A 365 -7.08 1.35 -8.02
N ARG A 366 -6.04 0.76 -8.64
CA ARG A 366 -5.40 1.35 -9.83
C ARG A 366 -6.29 1.32 -11.06
N ALA A 367 -6.97 0.20 -11.27
CA ALA A 367 -7.89 0.06 -12.39
C ALA A 367 -9.05 1.05 -12.24
N GLU A 368 -9.54 1.24 -11.01
CA GLU A 368 -10.61 2.16 -10.68
C GLU A 368 -10.18 3.63 -10.81
N ALA A 369 -8.94 3.95 -10.39
CA ALA A 369 -8.36 5.27 -10.68
C ALA A 369 -8.33 5.54 -12.19
N THR A 370 -7.95 4.53 -12.97
CA THR A 370 -7.94 4.62 -14.45
C THR A 370 -9.36 4.76 -15.02
N VAL A 371 -10.32 4.00 -14.45
CA VAL A 371 -11.75 4.11 -14.84
C VAL A 371 -12.28 5.49 -14.46
N THR A 372 -11.93 6.00 -13.28
CA THR A 372 -12.34 7.33 -12.82
C THR A 372 -11.79 8.42 -13.75
N GLU A 373 -10.50 8.32 -14.11
CA GLU A 373 -9.88 9.24 -15.06
C GLU A 373 -10.59 9.21 -16.43
N ARG A 374 -10.86 7.99 -16.93
CA ARG A 374 -11.60 7.80 -18.20
C ARG A 374 -13.04 8.28 -18.09
N THR A 375 -13.67 8.07 -16.93
CA THR A 375 -15.06 8.53 -16.69
C THR A 375 -15.13 10.05 -16.64
N LEU A 376 -14.17 10.70 -15.96
CA LEU A 376 -14.05 12.15 -15.96
C LEU A 376 -13.78 12.71 -17.37
N TRP A 377 -12.95 11.97 -18.13
CA TRP A 377 -12.71 12.33 -19.53
C TRP A 377 -13.99 12.17 -20.37
N ALA A 378 -14.72 11.04 -20.19
CA ALA A 378 -15.98 10.79 -20.87
C ALA A 378 -17.04 11.84 -20.51
N GLN A 379 -17.15 12.21 -19.23
CA GLN A 379 -18.08 13.26 -18.78
C GLN A 379 -17.73 14.64 -19.33
N ARG A 380 -16.44 14.95 -19.52
CA ARG A 380 -16.04 16.17 -20.22
C ARG A 380 -16.49 16.14 -21.68
N LEU A 381 -16.27 14.99 -22.33
CA LEU A 381 -16.74 14.80 -23.71
C LEU A 381 -18.27 14.94 -23.82
N GLU A 382 -18.98 14.38 -22.84
CA GLU A 382 -20.45 14.43 -22.76
C GLU A 382 -20.94 15.85 -22.47
N ALA A 383 -20.23 16.60 -21.63
CA ALA A 383 -20.49 18.00 -21.37
C ALA A 383 -20.22 18.87 -22.64
N GLU A 384 -19.13 18.59 -23.35
CA GLU A 384 -18.81 19.23 -24.62
C GLU A 384 -19.89 18.90 -25.68
N LEU A 385 -20.32 17.63 -25.74
CA LEU A 385 -21.38 17.16 -26.59
C LEU A 385 -22.70 17.89 -26.26
N GLY A 386 -23.03 17.97 -24.94
CA GLY A 386 -24.20 18.72 -24.47
C GLY A 386 -24.15 20.20 -24.79
N GLN A 387 -22.96 20.81 -24.75
CA GLN A 387 -22.81 22.21 -25.20
C GLN A 387 -23.02 22.35 -26.68
N VAL A 388 -22.47 21.44 -27.47
CA VAL A 388 -22.68 21.42 -28.93
C VAL A 388 -24.16 21.20 -29.26
N GLU A 389 -24.82 20.27 -28.54
CA GLU A 389 -26.27 20.04 -28.70
C GLU A 389 -27.10 21.24 -28.26
N ALA A 390 -26.73 21.90 -27.16
CA ALA A 390 -27.39 23.14 -26.72
C ALA A 390 -27.20 24.28 -27.72
N GLN A 391 -26.00 24.40 -28.28
CA GLN A 391 -25.73 25.36 -29.37
C GLN A 391 -26.56 25.03 -30.62
N LEU A 392 -26.61 23.75 -30.98
CA LEU A 392 -27.49 23.26 -32.05
C LEU A 392 -28.96 23.52 -31.71
N GLY A 393 -29.36 23.36 -30.45
CA GLY A 393 -30.69 23.67 -29.95
C GLY A 393 -31.02 25.18 -30.08
N MET A 394 -30.07 26.03 -29.70
CA MET A 394 -30.22 27.49 -29.85
C MET A 394 -30.28 27.92 -31.32
N VAL A 395 -29.47 27.30 -32.16
CA VAL A 395 -29.53 27.53 -33.60
C VAL A 395 -30.88 27.07 -34.16
N ARG A 396 -31.37 25.88 -33.71
CA ARG A 396 -32.70 25.36 -34.07
C ARG A 396 -33.85 26.23 -33.54
N ALA A 397 -33.68 26.87 -32.36
CA ALA A 397 -34.67 27.75 -31.75
C ALA A 397 -34.63 29.20 -32.27
N SER A 398 -33.59 29.55 -32.99
CA SER A 398 -33.40 30.90 -33.46
C SER A 398 -34.58 31.36 -34.32
N ARG A 399 -34.93 32.62 -34.14
CA ARG A 399 -36.04 33.26 -34.94
C ARG A 399 -35.80 33.13 -36.45
N TRP A 400 -34.52 33.10 -36.86
CA TRP A 400 -34.13 32.92 -38.24
C TRP A 400 -34.40 31.51 -38.78
N MET A 401 -34.16 30.50 -37.98
CA MET A 401 -34.46 29.11 -38.35
C MET A 401 -35.97 28.83 -38.37
N ARG A 402 -36.75 29.47 -37.49
CA ARG A 402 -38.21 29.39 -37.51
C ARG A 402 -38.80 30.09 -38.74
N LEU A 403 -38.24 31.24 -39.13
CA LEU A 403 -38.64 31.93 -40.36
C LEU A 403 -38.28 31.10 -41.61
N GLY A 404 -37.07 30.51 -41.62
CA GLY A 404 -36.64 29.67 -42.74
C GLY A 404 -37.54 28.47 -42.97
N ARG A 405 -37.99 27.82 -41.87
CA ARG A 405 -38.95 26.70 -41.91
C ARG A 405 -40.35 27.16 -42.45
N ALA A 406 -40.79 28.32 -42.03
CA ALA A 406 -42.09 28.85 -42.49
C ALA A 406 -42.14 29.17 -44.00
N PHE A 407 -40.97 29.44 -44.61
CA PHE A 407 -40.86 29.75 -46.05
C PHE A 407 -40.21 28.64 -46.90
N GLY A 408 -39.96 27.45 -46.31
CA GLY A 408 -39.39 26.32 -47.04
C GLY A 408 -37.93 26.49 -47.48
N LEU A 409 -37.24 27.48 -46.93
CA LEU A 409 -35.87 27.87 -47.25
C LEU A 409 -34.99 27.63 -46.03
N GLY A 410 -34.37 26.43 -45.90
CA GLY A 410 -33.44 26.13 -44.87
C GLY A 410 -32.86 24.70 -44.97
N PRO A 411 -31.70 24.46 -44.45
CA PRO A 411 -31.09 23.14 -44.53
C PRO A 411 -31.95 22.12 -43.75
N LYS A 412 -32.25 21.01 -44.36
CA LYS A 412 -32.90 19.86 -43.74
C LYS A 412 -31.88 19.22 -42.77
N LEU A 413 -31.96 19.60 -41.53
CA LEU A 413 -31.22 18.86 -40.45
C LEU A 413 -32.02 17.59 -40.19
N GLY A 414 -31.48 16.46 -40.57
CA GLY A 414 -32.06 15.15 -40.31
C GLY A 414 -32.16 14.90 -38.79
N ASN A 415 -33.24 14.27 -38.37
CA ASN A 415 -33.36 13.70 -37.05
C ASN A 415 -32.44 12.48 -37.02
N GLY A 416 -31.33 12.59 -36.28
CA GLY A 416 -30.53 11.47 -35.80
C GLY A 416 -30.81 11.30 -34.33
#